data_41569032bac5a46e6e5d58c408ee9398
#
_entry.id   41569032bac5a46e6e5d58c408ee9398
#
_cell.length_a   1.000
_cell.length_b   1.000
_cell.length_c   1.000
_cell.angle_alpha   90.00
_cell.angle_beta   90.00
_cell.angle_gamma   90.00
#
_symmetry.space_group_name_H-M   'P 1'
#
loop_
_entity.id
_entity.type
_entity.pdbx_description
1 polymer ?
#
loop_
_entity_poly.entity_id
_entity_poly.type
_entity_poly.pdbx_seq_one_letter_code
_entity_poly.pdbx_strand_id
1 'polypeptide(L)'
;LDQRAATMFAAASRALRGYNDDLADRALKQSKRLMKEADEINAARQNGRNRNNGGGNVATNLQLYVATGEKQYLEQFESQIWNVLDRNVNSNINTAMDAIPYMDAAYKEKLRPYVEKYKEYIVSLDENNPYGLPIGLGNWAGGGSITSFGTTVCFANKYFPDIVDKSFAYKAAGWLFGCHPYHNYSFVAAVGATRPKEVFYGNNRADFSFIPGNVAPGLLFRQPDHFENYDDWPFLWGQNEGTIGGNTSYLIFGEAFKDLVNN
;
A
#
# COMPACT_ATOMS: atom_id res chain seq x y z
N LEU A 1 9.64 8.87 -10.68
CA LEU A 1 9.37 9.85 -9.61
C LEU A 1 8.13 10.67 -9.91
N ASP A 2 8.02 11.23 -11.12
CA ASP A 2 7.00 12.21 -11.46
C ASP A 2 5.57 11.65 -11.48
N GLN A 3 5.38 10.40 -11.91
CA GLN A 3 4.07 9.75 -11.95
C GLN A 3 3.49 9.51 -10.55
N ARG A 4 4.31 9.08 -9.58
CA ARG A 4 3.86 8.92 -8.19
C ARG A 4 3.49 10.26 -7.57
N ALA A 5 4.30 11.28 -7.82
CA ALA A 5 4.01 12.64 -7.37
C ALA A 5 2.70 13.17 -7.99
N ALA A 6 2.45 12.91 -9.28
CA ALA A 6 1.20 13.28 -9.93
C ALA A 6 -0.01 12.65 -9.24
N THR A 7 0.04 11.35 -8.94
CA THR A 7 -1.01 10.63 -8.20
C THR A 7 -1.27 11.26 -6.83
N MET A 8 -0.19 11.54 -6.08
CA MET A 8 -0.29 12.14 -4.74
C MET A 8 -0.86 13.55 -4.78
N PHE A 9 -0.48 14.38 -5.76
CA PHE A 9 -1.03 15.71 -5.91
C PHE A 9 -2.51 15.71 -6.30
N ALA A 10 -2.97 14.76 -7.13
CA ALA A 10 -4.39 14.60 -7.43
C ALA A 10 -5.19 14.24 -6.16
N ALA A 11 -4.69 13.30 -5.36
CA ALA A 11 -5.32 12.94 -4.09
C ALA A 11 -5.31 14.12 -3.09
N ALA A 12 -4.19 14.82 -2.98
CA ALA A 12 -4.05 15.99 -2.10
C ALA A 12 -5.02 17.11 -2.48
N SER A 13 -5.27 17.33 -3.78
CA SER A 13 -6.23 18.35 -4.23
C SER A 13 -7.63 18.09 -3.71
N ARG A 14 -8.05 16.82 -3.61
CA ARG A 14 -9.35 16.45 -3.03
C ARG A 14 -9.39 16.64 -1.52
N ALA A 15 -8.33 16.18 -0.84
CA ALA A 15 -8.24 16.27 0.63
C ALA A 15 -8.22 17.72 1.13
N LEU A 16 -7.67 18.64 0.33
CA LEU A 16 -7.57 20.06 0.66
C LEU A 16 -8.83 20.85 0.28
N ARG A 17 -9.70 20.30 -0.57
CA ARG A 17 -10.90 20.99 -1.03
C ARG A 17 -11.83 21.31 0.15
N GLY A 18 -12.22 22.59 0.25
CA GLY A 18 -13.02 23.08 1.37
C GLY A 18 -12.23 23.47 2.63
N TYR A 19 -10.94 23.15 2.68
CA TYR A 19 -10.04 23.57 3.77
C TYR A 19 -9.04 24.62 3.30
N ASN A 20 -8.48 24.44 2.10
CA ASN A 20 -7.55 25.37 1.47
C ASN A 20 -7.64 25.19 -0.05
N ASP A 21 -8.59 25.90 -0.67
CA ASP A 21 -8.89 25.75 -2.08
C ASP A 21 -7.75 26.23 -2.99
N ASP A 22 -7.02 27.28 -2.60
CA ASP A 22 -5.85 27.74 -3.36
C ASP A 22 -4.78 26.66 -3.45
N LEU A 23 -4.52 25.97 -2.33
CA LEU A 23 -3.54 24.87 -2.30
C LEU A 23 -4.08 23.64 -3.04
N ALA A 24 -5.38 23.35 -2.95
CA ALA A 24 -6.05 22.31 -3.71
C ALA A 24 -5.91 22.52 -5.22
N ASP A 25 -6.12 23.73 -5.70
CA ASP A 25 -6.00 24.10 -7.11
C ASP A 25 -4.55 24.02 -7.59
N ARG A 26 -3.60 24.47 -6.77
CA ARG A 26 -2.17 24.33 -7.07
C ARG A 26 -1.76 22.86 -7.15
N ALA A 27 -2.24 22.01 -6.25
CA ALA A 27 -1.98 20.57 -6.25
C ALA A 27 -2.54 19.92 -7.52
N LEU A 28 -3.79 20.22 -7.89
CA LEU A 28 -4.40 19.69 -9.12
C LEU A 28 -3.63 20.11 -10.37
N LYS A 29 -3.28 21.39 -10.47
CA LYS A 29 -2.48 21.91 -11.58
C LYS A 29 -1.12 21.20 -11.68
N GLN A 30 -0.47 20.98 -10.55
CA GLN A 30 0.80 20.28 -10.49
C GLN A 30 0.67 18.81 -10.90
N SER A 31 -0.39 18.11 -10.47
CA SER A 31 -0.68 16.75 -10.88
C SER A 31 -0.78 16.62 -12.40
N LYS A 32 -1.61 17.48 -13.03
CA LYS A 32 -1.80 17.49 -14.50
C LYS A 32 -0.49 17.78 -15.23
N ARG A 33 0.32 18.73 -14.73
CA ARG A 33 1.63 19.06 -15.31
C ARG A 33 2.59 17.87 -15.28
N LEU A 34 2.74 17.24 -14.11
CA LEU A 34 3.65 16.11 -13.94
C LEU A 34 3.22 14.89 -14.75
N MET A 35 1.91 14.64 -14.88
CA MET A 35 1.41 13.57 -15.74
C MET A 35 1.80 13.82 -17.19
N LYS A 36 1.57 15.03 -17.70
CA LYS A 36 1.94 15.39 -19.07
C LYS A 36 3.45 15.25 -19.32
N GLU A 37 4.28 15.77 -18.43
CA GLU A 37 5.74 15.63 -18.51
C GLU A 37 6.19 14.17 -18.53
N ALA A 38 5.57 13.33 -17.69
CA ALA A 38 5.85 11.90 -17.64
C ALA A 38 5.46 11.19 -18.95
N ASP A 39 4.34 11.55 -19.55
CA ASP A 39 3.90 11.01 -20.85
C ASP A 39 4.83 11.43 -21.99
N GLU A 40 5.26 12.68 -22.03
CA GLU A 40 6.25 13.18 -23.00
C GLU A 40 7.60 12.44 -22.89
N ILE A 41 8.09 12.23 -21.65
CA ILE A 41 9.32 11.47 -21.40
C ILE A 41 9.17 10.01 -21.84
N ASN A 42 8.02 9.39 -21.56
CA ASN A 42 7.77 8.01 -21.95
C ASN A 42 7.67 7.86 -23.48
N ALA A 43 7.01 8.79 -24.15
CA ALA A 43 6.93 8.82 -25.62
C ALA A 43 8.32 8.98 -26.26
N ALA A 44 9.17 9.85 -25.71
CA ALA A 44 10.55 10.02 -26.19
C ALA A 44 11.42 8.76 -25.98
N ARG A 45 11.19 8.01 -24.88
CA ARG A 45 11.91 6.75 -24.58
C ARG A 45 11.43 5.56 -25.40
N GLN A 46 10.20 5.55 -25.89
CA GLN A 46 9.66 4.48 -26.74
C GLN A 46 10.38 4.40 -28.09
N ASN A 47 10.96 5.50 -28.56
CA ASN A 47 11.81 5.50 -29.73
C ASN A 47 13.17 4.79 -29.55
N GLY A 48 13.49 4.32 -28.33
CA GLY A 48 14.76 3.69 -28.02
C GLY A 48 14.73 2.31 -27.34
N ARG A 49 13.74 1.97 -26.53
CA ARG A 49 13.58 0.65 -25.86
C ARG A 49 12.19 0.51 -25.25
N ASN A 50 11.52 -0.58 -25.60
CA ASN A 50 10.18 -0.96 -25.12
C ASN A 50 10.19 -1.27 -23.61
N ARG A 51 10.08 -0.27 -22.74
CA ARG A 51 9.81 -0.42 -21.30
C ARG A 51 8.54 0.34 -20.94
N ASN A 52 7.43 -0.35 -21.10
CA ASN A 52 6.13 0.09 -20.59
C ASN A 52 6.15 0.10 -19.05
N ASN A 53 6.45 1.23 -18.44
CA ASN A 53 6.17 1.48 -17.01
C ASN A 53 4.71 1.94 -16.84
N GLY A 54 3.76 1.14 -17.33
CA GLY A 54 2.34 1.53 -17.41
C GLY A 54 1.59 1.68 -16.07
N GLY A 55 2.14 1.22 -14.94
CA GLY A 55 1.39 1.22 -13.67
C GLY A 55 1.17 2.59 -13.03
N GLY A 56 2.10 3.55 -13.25
CA GLY A 56 1.99 4.89 -12.64
C GLY A 56 0.88 5.75 -13.24
N ASN A 57 0.64 5.64 -14.54
CA ASN A 57 -0.40 6.42 -15.23
C ASN A 57 -1.79 5.93 -14.86
N VAL A 58 -1.99 4.64 -14.62
CA VAL A 58 -3.28 4.05 -14.25
C VAL A 58 -3.81 4.66 -12.96
N ALA A 59 -3.01 4.64 -11.89
CA ALA A 59 -3.40 5.23 -10.61
C ALA A 59 -3.61 6.75 -10.71
N THR A 60 -2.77 7.45 -11.49
CA THR A 60 -2.91 8.90 -11.69
C THR A 60 -4.21 9.23 -12.42
N ASN A 61 -4.55 8.48 -13.47
CA ASN A 61 -5.79 8.65 -14.22
C ASN A 61 -7.02 8.48 -13.30
N LEU A 62 -7.05 7.43 -12.47
CA LEU A 62 -8.13 7.26 -11.50
C LEU A 62 -8.23 8.45 -10.55
N GLN A 63 -7.11 8.89 -9.96
CA GLN A 63 -7.11 9.98 -9.00
C GLN A 63 -7.50 11.33 -9.65
N LEU A 64 -7.09 11.58 -10.89
CA LEU A 64 -7.52 12.76 -11.65
C LEU A 64 -9.01 12.71 -12.00
N TYR A 65 -9.53 11.54 -12.40
CA TYR A 65 -10.97 11.39 -12.61
C TYR A 65 -11.75 11.71 -11.34
N VAL A 66 -11.35 11.14 -10.21
CA VAL A 66 -12.04 11.37 -8.93
C VAL A 66 -11.94 12.84 -8.47
N ALA A 67 -10.84 13.52 -8.82
CA ALA A 67 -10.63 14.94 -8.47
C ALA A 67 -11.40 15.92 -9.38
N THR A 68 -11.64 15.55 -10.65
CA THR A 68 -12.16 16.48 -11.67
C THR A 68 -13.49 16.11 -12.26
N GLY A 69 -13.87 14.82 -12.24
CA GLY A 69 -15.01 14.28 -12.99
C GLY A 69 -14.81 14.21 -14.51
N GLU A 70 -13.60 14.52 -15.00
CA GLU A 70 -13.30 14.53 -16.44
C GLU A 70 -13.23 13.11 -17.00
N LYS A 71 -14.18 12.71 -17.82
CA LYS A 71 -14.35 11.35 -18.36
C LYS A 71 -13.11 10.80 -19.07
N GLN A 72 -12.34 11.67 -19.72
CA GLN A 72 -11.11 11.27 -20.41
C GLN A 72 -10.14 10.49 -19.51
N TYR A 73 -10.06 10.82 -18.21
CA TYR A 73 -9.20 10.12 -17.28
C TYR A 73 -9.74 8.73 -16.91
N LEU A 74 -11.06 8.60 -16.81
CA LEU A 74 -11.68 7.30 -16.58
C LEU A 74 -11.48 6.36 -17.78
N GLU A 75 -11.70 6.86 -18.99
CA GLU A 75 -11.46 6.11 -20.23
C GLU A 75 -10.00 5.65 -20.36
N GLN A 76 -9.06 6.52 -20.02
CA GLN A 76 -7.64 6.15 -19.99
C GLN A 76 -7.33 5.11 -18.92
N PHE A 77 -7.92 5.22 -17.74
CA PHE A 77 -7.81 4.22 -16.69
C PHE A 77 -8.31 2.85 -17.20
N GLU A 78 -9.53 2.79 -17.72
CA GLU A 78 -10.14 1.55 -18.22
C GLU A 78 -9.34 0.90 -19.34
N SER A 79 -8.76 1.69 -20.22
CA SER A 79 -7.94 1.19 -21.34
C SER A 79 -6.64 0.52 -20.87
N GLN A 80 -6.17 0.84 -19.67
CA GLN A 80 -4.85 0.43 -19.18
C GLN A 80 -4.91 -0.60 -18.06
N ILE A 81 -5.94 -0.55 -17.20
CA ILE A 81 -5.97 -1.33 -15.94
C ILE A 81 -5.85 -2.83 -16.19
N TRP A 82 -6.51 -3.36 -17.21
CA TRP A 82 -6.50 -4.79 -17.51
C TRP A 82 -5.10 -5.27 -17.92
N ASN A 83 -4.39 -4.50 -18.73
CA ASN A 83 -3.02 -4.82 -19.13
C ASN A 83 -2.03 -4.84 -17.96
N VAL A 84 -2.21 -3.98 -16.95
CA VAL A 84 -1.32 -4.00 -15.77
C VAL A 84 -1.69 -5.11 -14.81
N LEU A 85 -2.96 -5.47 -14.70
CA LEU A 85 -3.42 -6.65 -13.95
C LEU A 85 -2.90 -7.95 -14.58
N ASP A 86 -2.97 -8.09 -15.90
CA ASP A 86 -2.43 -9.26 -16.60
C ASP A 86 -0.94 -9.47 -16.36
N ARG A 87 -0.18 -8.37 -16.23
CA ARG A 87 1.26 -8.44 -15.95
C ARG A 87 1.58 -8.76 -14.51
N ASN A 88 0.88 -8.16 -13.57
CA ASN A 88 1.12 -8.32 -12.13
C ASN A 88 -0.13 -7.94 -11.33
N VAL A 89 -0.94 -8.94 -11.05
CA VAL A 89 -2.16 -8.75 -10.27
C VAL A 89 -1.85 -8.26 -8.86
N ASN A 90 -0.85 -8.81 -8.21
CA ASN A 90 -0.54 -8.54 -6.80
C ASN A 90 -0.19 -7.06 -6.53
N SER A 91 0.44 -6.41 -7.50
CA SER A 91 0.84 -5.00 -7.38
C SER A 91 -0.25 -4.01 -7.80
N ASN A 92 -1.27 -4.45 -8.54
CA ASN A 92 -2.23 -3.55 -9.19
C ASN A 92 -3.68 -3.77 -8.76
N ILE A 93 -3.98 -4.87 -8.08
CA ILE A 93 -5.35 -5.24 -7.69
C ILE A 93 -5.99 -4.17 -6.79
N ASN A 94 -5.22 -3.57 -5.89
CA ASN A 94 -5.73 -2.50 -5.03
C ASN A 94 -6.20 -1.31 -5.86
N THR A 95 -5.40 -0.85 -6.83
CA THR A 95 -5.77 0.25 -7.74
C THR A 95 -7.04 -0.07 -8.53
N ALA A 96 -7.21 -1.32 -8.94
CA ALA A 96 -8.42 -1.75 -9.63
C ALA A 96 -9.65 -1.74 -8.70
N MET A 97 -9.50 -2.17 -7.46
CA MET A 97 -10.59 -2.13 -6.47
C MET A 97 -10.96 -0.71 -6.05
N ASP A 98 -9.98 0.20 -5.98
CA ASP A 98 -10.21 1.63 -5.71
C ASP A 98 -11.14 2.29 -6.73
N ALA A 99 -11.24 1.72 -7.94
CA ALA A 99 -12.10 2.22 -8.99
C ALA A 99 -13.57 1.77 -8.87
N ILE A 100 -13.86 0.67 -8.14
CA ILE A 100 -15.20 0.08 -8.07
C ILE A 100 -16.32 1.09 -7.74
N PRO A 101 -16.14 2.05 -6.80
CA PRO A 101 -17.17 3.02 -6.50
C PRO A 101 -17.57 3.95 -7.67
N TYR A 102 -16.77 3.98 -8.72
CA TYR A 102 -16.93 4.87 -9.88
C TYR A 102 -17.26 4.12 -11.15
N MET A 103 -17.37 2.78 -11.08
CA MET A 103 -17.58 1.87 -12.19
C MET A 103 -18.94 1.21 -12.11
N ASP A 104 -19.36 0.61 -13.22
CA ASP A 104 -20.57 -0.19 -13.29
C ASP A 104 -20.39 -1.63 -12.77
N ALA A 105 -21.48 -2.38 -12.74
CA ALA A 105 -21.47 -3.77 -12.31
C ALA A 105 -20.63 -4.68 -13.25
N ALA A 106 -20.57 -4.35 -14.53
CA ALA A 106 -19.79 -5.13 -15.50
C ALA A 106 -18.28 -5.04 -15.23
N TYR A 107 -17.80 -3.86 -14.81
CA TYR A 107 -16.42 -3.71 -14.36
C TYR A 107 -16.10 -4.63 -13.17
N LYS A 108 -16.97 -4.64 -12.16
CA LYS A 108 -16.80 -5.47 -10.97
C LYS A 108 -16.77 -6.97 -11.33
N GLU A 109 -17.67 -7.42 -12.20
CA GLU A 109 -17.66 -8.81 -12.66
C GLU A 109 -16.41 -9.17 -13.46
N LYS A 110 -15.95 -8.27 -14.31
CA LYS A 110 -14.68 -8.45 -15.05
C LYS A 110 -13.45 -8.50 -14.14
N LEU A 111 -13.50 -7.83 -12.97
CA LEU A 111 -12.43 -7.83 -11.99
C LEU A 111 -12.35 -9.15 -11.18
N ARG A 112 -13.47 -9.87 -11.03
CA ARG A 112 -13.58 -11.08 -10.21
C ARG A 112 -12.47 -12.12 -10.47
N PRO A 113 -12.12 -12.52 -11.71
CA PRO A 113 -11.06 -13.48 -11.96
C PRO A 113 -9.67 -13.02 -11.48
N TYR A 114 -9.42 -11.71 -11.46
CA TYR A 114 -8.18 -11.15 -10.93
C TYR A 114 -8.14 -11.20 -9.40
N VAL A 115 -9.28 -11.03 -8.75
CA VAL A 115 -9.38 -11.20 -7.29
C VAL A 115 -9.19 -12.66 -6.90
N GLU A 116 -9.68 -13.63 -7.71
CA GLU A 116 -9.42 -15.04 -7.53
C GLU A 116 -7.92 -15.36 -7.64
N LYS A 117 -7.23 -14.85 -8.66
CA LYS A 117 -5.76 -14.96 -8.78
C LYS A 117 -5.03 -14.32 -7.59
N TYR A 118 -5.52 -13.20 -7.09
CA TYR A 118 -4.96 -12.59 -5.90
C TYR A 118 -5.15 -13.47 -4.67
N LYS A 119 -6.29 -14.12 -4.52
CA LYS A 119 -6.53 -15.12 -3.46
C LYS A 119 -5.56 -16.28 -3.54
N GLU A 120 -5.29 -16.84 -4.74
CA GLU A 120 -4.28 -17.89 -4.92
C GLU A 120 -2.91 -17.46 -4.38
N TYR A 121 -2.49 -16.21 -4.69
CA TYR A 121 -1.28 -15.63 -4.11
C TYR A 121 -1.35 -15.54 -2.59
N ILE A 122 -2.46 -15.05 -2.01
CA ILE A 122 -2.63 -14.96 -0.55
C ILE A 122 -2.45 -16.33 0.11
N VAL A 123 -3.11 -17.35 -0.44
CA VAL A 123 -3.05 -18.73 0.08
C VAL A 123 -1.63 -19.29 -0.02
N SER A 124 -0.90 -19.02 -1.10
CA SER A 124 0.47 -19.48 -1.26
C SER A 124 1.45 -18.92 -0.22
N LEU A 125 1.11 -17.82 0.45
CA LEU A 125 1.96 -17.25 1.50
C LEU A 125 2.06 -18.19 2.72
N ASP A 126 1.02 -18.97 3.02
CA ASP A 126 1.04 -19.98 4.10
C ASP A 126 2.04 -21.12 3.84
N GLU A 127 2.32 -21.40 2.56
CA GLU A 127 3.31 -22.41 2.16
C GLU A 127 4.73 -21.84 2.13
N ASN A 128 4.86 -20.52 1.93
CA ASN A 128 6.14 -19.87 1.71
C ASN A 128 6.83 -19.41 3.00
N ASN A 129 6.08 -19.16 4.06
CA ASN A 129 6.62 -18.72 5.34
C ASN A 129 5.66 -18.99 6.51
N PRO A 130 6.17 -19.08 7.75
CA PRO A 130 5.37 -19.45 8.92
C PRO A 130 4.32 -18.41 9.34
N TYR A 131 4.33 -17.23 8.73
CA TYR A 131 3.42 -16.13 9.07
C TYR A 131 2.21 -16.07 8.13
N GLY A 132 2.30 -16.67 6.94
CA GLY A 132 1.29 -16.52 5.89
C GLY A 132 1.11 -15.07 5.44
N LEU A 133 2.19 -14.30 5.41
CA LEU A 133 2.22 -12.87 5.10
C LEU A 133 3.32 -12.57 4.06
N PRO A 134 3.25 -11.46 3.31
CA PRO A 134 4.25 -11.09 2.32
C PRO A 134 5.53 -10.55 2.98
N ILE A 135 6.22 -11.44 3.69
CA ILE A 135 7.46 -11.15 4.41
C ILE A 135 8.62 -11.18 3.43
N GLY A 136 9.32 -10.07 3.31
CA GLY A 136 10.54 -9.97 2.52
C GLY A 136 11.78 -10.38 3.34
N LEU A 137 12.65 -11.17 2.71
CA LEU A 137 14.00 -11.42 3.23
C LEU A 137 14.94 -10.36 2.67
N GLY A 138 15.19 -9.31 3.40
CA GLY A 138 15.97 -8.18 2.90
C GLY A 138 16.35 -7.17 3.97
N ASN A 139 16.86 -6.02 3.55
CA ASN A 139 17.40 -4.98 4.42
C ASN A 139 16.37 -4.25 5.28
N TRP A 140 15.07 -4.45 5.01
CA TRP A 140 13.95 -3.82 5.72
C TRP A 140 12.92 -4.88 6.10
N ALA A 141 12.38 -4.78 7.28
CA ALA A 141 11.57 -5.84 7.90
C ALA A 141 10.13 -5.97 7.34
N GLY A 142 9.78 -5.34 6.24
CA GLY A 142 8.56 -5.65 5.50
C GLY A 142 7.25 -5.08 6.04
N GLY A 143 7.24 -4.32 7.14
CA GLY A 143 6.00 -3.78 7.73
C GLY A 143 5.14 -2.98 6.76
N GLY A 144 5.76 -2.20 5.87
CA GLY A 144 5.04 -1.50 4.79
C GLY A 144 4.35 -2.44 3.80
N SER A 145 4.95 -3.59 3.49
CA SER A 145 4.33 -4.62 2.64
C SER A 145 3.15 -5.27 3.33
N ILE A 146 3.27 -5.54 4.63
CA ILE A 146 2.20 -6.17 5.43
C ILE A 146 1.01 -5.23 5.62
N THR A 147 1.24 -3.94 5.89
CA THR A 147 0.14 -2.96 5.97
C THR A 147 -0.55 -2.76 4.63
N SER A 148 0.20 -2.70 3.53
CA SER A 148 -0.36 -2.63 2.18
C SER A 148 -1.17 -3.88 1.82
N PHE A 149 -0.65 -5.06 2.16
CA PHE A 149 -1.36 -6.33 2.01
C PHE A 149 -2.66 -6.33 2.81
N GLY A 150 -2.61 -5.97 4.09
CA GLY A 150 -3.77 -5.89 4.96
C GLY A 150 -4.86 -4.95 4.40
N THR A 151 -4.47 -3.76 3.91
CA THR A 151 -5.37 -2.83 3.24
C THR A 151 -6.03 -3.46 2.02
N THR A 152 -5.23 -4.11 1.17
CA THR A 152 -5.74 -4.76 -0.07
C THR A 152 -6.72 -5.88 0.26
N VAL A 153 -6.43 -6.69 1.29
CA VAL A 153 -7.34 -7.75 1.76
C VAL A 153 -8.64 -7.18 2.33
N CYS A 154 -8.59 -6.07 3.08
CA CYS A 154 -9.79 -5.40 3.58
C CYS A 154 -10.70 -4.97 2.41
N PHE A 155 -10.14 -4.37 1.37
CA PHE A 155 -10.92 -3.99 0.19
C PHE A 155 -11.40 -5.20 -0.61
N ALA A 156 -10.57 -6.23 -0.76
CA ALA A 156 -10.98 -7.46 -1.42
C ALA A 156 -12.16 -8.13 -0.70
N ASN A 157 -12.12 -8.23 0.63
CA ASN A 157 -13.26 -8.73 1.40
C ASN A 157 -14.49 -7.82 1.28
N LYS A 158 -14.33 -6.49 1.34
CA LYS A 158 -15.43 -5.54 1.20
C LYS A 158 -16.20 -5.70 -0.11
N TYR A 159 -15.50 -5.92 -1.22
CA TYR A 159 -16.12 -5.98 -2.54
C TYR A 159 -16.40 -7.40 -3.01
N PHE A 160 -15.64 -8.39 -2.54
CA PHE A 160 -15.71 -9.80 -2.92
C PHE A 160 -15.59 -10.72 -1.69
N PRO A 161 -16.55 -10.62 -0.74
CA PRO A 161 -16.48 -11.41 0.50
C PRO A 161 -16.61 -12.92 0.26
N ASP A 162 -17.15 -13.32 -0.86
CA ASP A 162 -17.26 -14.70 -1.32
C ASP A 162 -15.93 -15.29 -1.83
N ILE A 163 -14.95 -14.43 -2.16
CA ILE A 163 -13.64 -14.85 -2.65
C ILE A 163 -12.57 -14.73 -1.57
N VAL A 164 -12.46 -13.58 -0.93
CA VAL A 164 -11.39 -13.28 0.04
C VAL A 164 -11.94 -13.17 1.44
N ASP A 165 -11.56 -14.12 2.30
CA ASP A 165 -11.98 -14.14 3.70
C ASP A 165 -11.25 -13.09 4.54
N LYS A 166 -11.96 -12.52 5.52
CA LYS A 166 -11.44 -11.48 6.41
C LYS A 166 -10.31 -11.95 7.33
N SER A 167 -10.15 -13.26 7.54
CA SER A 167 -9.08 -13.81 8.40
C SER A 167 -7.68 -13.42 7.94
N PHE A 168 -7.47 -13.21 6.64
CA PHE A 168 -6.19 -12.75 6.12
C PHE A 168 -5.84 -11.32 6.57
N ALA A 169 -6.83 -10.44 6.73
CA ALA A 169 -6.61 -9.12 7.32
C ALA A 169 -6.27 -9.20 8.81
N TYR A 170 -6.89 -10.14 9.53
CA TYR A 170 -6.56 -10.40 10.93
C TYR A 170 -5.13 -10.93 11.10
N LYS A 171 -4.60 -11.74 10.17
CA LYS A 171 -3.17 -12.13 10.18
C LYS A 171 -2.25 -10.91 10.10
N ALA A 172 -2.54 -9.97 9.19
CA ALA A 172 -1.76 -8.75 9.04
C ALA A 172 -1.82 -7.86 10.29
N ALA A 173 -3.00 -7.65 10.86
CA ALA A 173 -3.18 -6.91 12.10
C ALA A 173 -2.49 -7.61 13.27
N GLY A 174 -2.66 -8.93 13.40
CA GLY A 174 -2.02 -9.73 14.43
C GLY A 174 -0.50 -9.58 14.40
N TRP A 175 0.11 -9.64 13.22
CA TRP A 175 1.55 -9.45 13.09
C TRP A 175 2.02 -8.07 13.56
N LEU A 176 1.29 -7.01 13.20
CA LEU A 176 1.62 -5.65 13.64
C LEU A 176 1.55 -5.49 15.17
N PHE A 177 0.64 -6.19 15.81
CA PHE A 177 0.40 -6.06 17.25
C PHE A 177 1.05 -7.16 18.11
N GLY A 178 1.92 -7.98 17.54
CA GLY A 178 2.77 -8.92 18.26
C GLY A 178 2.30 -10.36 18.26
N CYS A 179 1.35 -10.74 17.39
CA CYS A 179 0.95 -12.14 17.25
C CYS A 179 1.83 -12.86 16.23
N HIS A 180 3.05 -13.22 16.60
CA HIS A 180 3.95 -14.01 15.76
C HIS A 180 4.63 -15.14 16.52
N PRO A 181 5.19 -16.17 15.82
CA PRO A 181 5.56 -17.46 16.41
C PRO A 181 6.61 -17.38 17.50
N TYR A 182 7.59 -16.47 17.37
CA TYR A 182 8.77 -16.48 18.25
C TYR A 182 8.77 -15.34 19.24
N HIS A 183 8.07 -14.25 18.97
CA HIS A 183 8.13 -13.04 19.79
C HIS A 183 6.81 -12.27 19.81
N ASN A 184 6.54 -11.57 20.92
CA ASN A 184 5.33 -10.78 21.11
C ASN A 184 5.57 -9.28 20.90
N TYR A 185 6.47 -8.90 20.02
CA TYR A 185 6.70 -7.48 19.77
C TYR A 185 5.57 -6.87 18.96
N SER A 186 4.90 -5.91 19.54
CA SER A 186 4.12 -4.96 18.75
C SER A 186 5.07 -4.02 18.01
N PHE A 187 4.81 -3.84 16.73
CA PHE A 187 5.53 -2.87 15.89
C PHE A 187 4.89 -1.48 15.92
N VAL A 188 3.85 -1.31 16.71
CA VAL A 188 3.19 -0.03 16.94
C VAL A 188 3.51 0.43 18.35
N ALA A 189 4.27 1.51 18.49
CA ALA A 189 4.70 2.02 19.78
C ALA A 189 3.50 2.32 20.70
N ALA A 190 3.54 1.84 21.93
CA ALA A 190 2.48 1.95 22.95
C ALA A 190 1.16 1.23 22.63
N VAL A 191 1.09 0.40 21.56
CA VAL A 191 -0.13 -0.31 21.17
C VAL A 191 0.18 -1.79 20.95
N GLY A 192 -0.76 -2.68 21.28
CA GLY A 192 -0.66 -4.11 21.02
C GLY A 192 -0.07 -4.91 22.17
N ALA A 193 0.73 -5.95 21.86
CA ALA A 193 1.24 -6.90 22.84
C ALA A 193 2.24 -6.28 23.83
N THR A 194 2.61 -7.05 24.86
CA THR A 194 3.30 -6.63 26.08
C THR A 194 4.65 -5.90 25.89
N ARG A 195 5.29 -6.06 24.76
CA ARG A 195 6.55 -5.40 24.41
C ARG A 195 6.41 -4.67 23.10
N PRO A 196 5.96 -3.42 23.08
CA PRO A 196 5.98 -2.61 21.87
C PRO A 196 7.43 -2.38 21.44
N LYS A 197 7.69 -2.53 20.15
CA LYS A 197 8.99 -2.22 19.55
C LYS A 197 9.24 -0.72 19.67
N GLU A 198 10.42 -0.34 20.13
CA GLU A 198 10.85 1.04 20.11
C GLU A 198 11.18 1.48 18.68
N VAL A 199 10.77 2.68 18.35
CA VAL A 199 10.97 3.25 17.02
C VAL A 199 11.94 4.40 17.11
N PHE A 200 13.01 4.30 16.36
CA PHE A 200 14.02 5.35 16.26
C PHE A 200 13.93 6.06 14.91
N TYR A 201 14.20 7.34 14.91
CA TYR A 201 14.36 8.08 13.66
C TYR A 201 15.80 7.96 13.18
N GLY A 202 15.95 7.71 11.91
CA GLY A 202 17.24 7.62 11.26
C GLY A 202 18.15 8.78 11.64
N ASN A 203 19.41 8.49 11.91
CA ASN A 203 20.44 9.43 12.40
C ASN A 203 20.15 10.05 13.78
N ASN A 204 19.33 9.46 14.61
CA ASN A 204 19.02 9.93 15.97
C ASN A 204 18.46 11.35 16.03
N ARG A 205 17.83 11.81 14.98
CA ARG A 205 17.35 13.21 14.88
C ARG A 205 16.23 13.53 15.84
N ALA A 206 15.53 12.50 16.33
CA ALA A 206 14.43 12.65 17.28
C ALA A 206 14.86 12.47 18.74
N ASP A 207 16.16 12.49 19.02
CA ASP A 207 16.72 12.34 20.36
C ASP A 207 16.19 11.09 21.10
N PHE A 208 15.98 10.00 20.34
CA PHE A 208 15.40 8.73 20.80
C PHE A 208 14.03 8.88 21.49
N SER A 209 13.28 9.91 21.14
CA SER A 209 11.99 10.18 21.73
C SER A 209 11.00 9.06 21.43
N PHE A 210 10.32 8.61 22.47
CA PHE A 210 9.21 7.66 22.33
C PHE A 210 7.97 8.37 21.78
N ILE A 211 7.47 7.91 20.64
CA ILE A 211 6.28 8.48 19.99
C ILE A 211 5.18 7.43 19.96
N PRO A 212 4.15 7.51 20.82
CA PRO A 212 3.04 6.58 20.81
C PRO A 212 2.36 6.54 19.44
N GLY A 213 2.07 5.32 18.96
CA GLY A 213 1.45 5.11 17.65
C GLY A 213 2.43 5.13 16.46
N ASN A 214 3.71 5.44 16.68
CA ASN A 214 4.72 5.35 15.63
C ASN A 214 4.97 3.88 15.27
N VAL A 215 5.15 3.58 13.98
CA VAL A 215 5.25 2.22 13.47
C VAL A 215 6.68 1.89 13.09
N ALA A 216 7.21 0.84 13.71
CA ALA A 216 8.49 0.25 13.34
C ALA A 216 8.36 -0.54 12.02
N PRO A 217 9.43 -0.66 11.22
CA PRO A 217 9.44 -1.52 10.04
C PRO A 217 9.16 -3.00 10.35
N GLY A 218 9.44 -3.48 11.55
CA GLY A 218 9.22 -4.85 11.98
C GLY A 218 10.50 -5.56 12.40
N LEU A 219 10.61 -6.85 12.08
CA LEU A 219 11.79 -7.66 12.33
C LEU A 219 12.43 -8.12 11.03
N LEU A 220 13.76 -8.16 10.99
CA LEU A 220 14.50 -8.79 9.92
C LEU A 220 14.49 -10.31 10.12
N PHE A 221 14.42 -11.05 9.02
CA PHE A 221 14.39 -12.51 9.03
C PHE A 221 15.68 -13.09 8.47
N ARG A 222 16.16 -14.14 9.11
CA ARG A 222 17.34 -14.91 8.66
C ARG A 222 16.89 -16.15 7.88
N GLN A 223 17.60 -16.44 6.80
CA GLN A 223 17.42 -17.69 6.07
C GLN A 223 18.13 -18.85 6.78
N PRO A 224 17.69 -20.11 6.54
CA PRO A 224 16.54 -20.51 5.70
C PRO A 224 15.21 -20.48 6.45
N ASP A 225 15.19 -20.39 7.76
CA ASP A 225 14.07 -20.77 8.62
C ASP A 225 13.18 -19.58 9.02
N HIS A 226 13.32 -18.42 8.39
CA HIS A 226 12.65 -17.20 8.77
C HIS A 226 12.84 -16.83 10.25
N PHE A 227 14.03 -17.14 10.79
CA PHE A 227 14.33 -16.83 12.18
C PHE A 227 14.35 -15.32 12.39
N GLU A 228 13.63 -14.86 13.41
CA GLU A 228 13.52 -13.44 13.75
C GLU A 228 14.83 -12.90 14.30
N ASN A 229 15.28 -11.75 13.83
CA ASN A 229 16.44 -11.06 14.38
C ASN A 229 16.02 -10.22 15.59
N TYR A 230 16.50 -10.57 16.77
CA TYR A 230 16.16 -9.90 18.03
C TYR A 230 17.11 -8.77 18.42
N ASP A 231 18.13 -8.49 17.61
CA ASP A 231 19.03 -7.37 17.88
C ASP A 231 18.22 -6.07 17.86
N ASP A 232 18.34 -5.30 18.93
CA ASP A 232 17.58 -4.07 19.13
C ASP A 232 18.49 -2.83 19.16
N TRP A 233 19.36 -2.74 18.18
CA TRP A 233 20.28 -1.63 18.06
C TRP A 233 19.55 -0.41 17.47
N PRO A 234 19.73 0.79 18.03
CA PRO A 234 19.10 1.99 17.51
C PRO A 234 19.38 2.29 16.04
N PHE A 235 20.53 1.85 15.55
CA PHE A 235 20.98 2.01 14.16
C PHE A 235 20.57 0.86 13.24
N LEU A 236 19.85 -0.12 13.74
CA LEU A 236 19.30 -1.19 12.92
C LEU A 236 18.03 -0.67 12.21
N TRP A 237 18.23 0.24 11.29
CA TRP A 237 17.17 1.00 10.63
C TRP A 237 16.10 0.12 9.97
N GLY A 238 16.49 -1.01 9.40
CA GLY A 238 15.57 -2.00 8.85
C GLY A 238 14.51 -2.51 9.84
N GLN A 239 14.74 -2.37 11.15
CA GLN A 239 13.80 -2.75 12.21
C GLN A 239 13.23 -1.56 12.99
N ASN A 240 13.98 -0.47 13.11
CA ASN A 240 13.70 0.58 14.09
C ASN A 240 13.38 1.95 13.47
N GLU A 241 13.56 2.15 12.17
CA GLU A 241 13.32 3.44 11.56
C GLU A 241 11.82 3.71 11.34
N GLY A 242 11.26 4.61 12.12
CA GLY A 242 9.93 5.16 11.87
C GLY A 242 9.95 6.10 10.66
N THR A 243 9.06 5.89 9.71
CA THR A 243 8.95 6.72 8.52
C THR A 243 7.54 7.26 8.34
N ILE A 244 7.43 8.45 7.71
CA ILE A 244 6.12 9.02 7.34
C ILE A 244 5.34 8.02 6.47
N GLY A 245 6.01 7.35 5.53
CA GLY A 245 5.39 6.35 4.65
C GLY A 245 4.85 5.15 5.42
N GLY A 246 5.60 4.60 6.36
CA GLY A 246 5.18 3.50 7.23
C GLY A 246 3.97 3.87 8.08
N ASN A 247 4.02 5.02 8.72
CA ASN A 247 2.91 5.53 9.54
C ASN A 247 1.65 5.81 8.71
N THR A 248 1.79 6.39 7.52
CA THR A 248 0.65 6.62 6.62
C THR A 248 0.01 5.31 6.16
N SER A 249 0.82 4.32 5.78
CA SER A 249 0.31 2.99 5.39
C SER A 249 -0.43 2.31 6.55
N TYR A 250 0.07 2.45 7.77
CA TYR A 250 -0.59 1.93 8.96
C TYR A 250 -1.93 2.62 9.22
N LEU A 251 -2.01 3.94 9.10
CA LEU A 251 -3.27 4.68 9.28
C LEU A 251 -4.33 4.24 8.26
N ILE A 252 -3.94 4.08 6.98
CA ILE A 252 -4.85 3.61 5.92
C ILE A 252 -5.33 2.18 6.23
N PHE A 253 -4.41 1.29 6.62
CA PHE A 253 -4.77 -0.07 7.01
C PHE A 253 -5.67 -0.09 8.24
N GLY A 254 -5.36 0.72 9.27
CA GLY A 254 -6.15 0.81 10.49
C GLY A 254 -7.60 1.22 10.24
N GLU A 255 -7.85 2.21 9.39
CA GLU A 255 -9.21 2.62 9.01
C GLU A 255 -9.91 1.53 8.18
N ALA A 256 -9.23 0.92 7.20
CA ALA A 256 -9.81 -0.17 6.43
C ALA A 256 -10.14 -1.39 7.29
N PHE A 257 -9.27 -1.73 8.26
CA PHE A 257 -9.49 -2.83 9.19
C PHE A 257 -10.61 -2.55 10.19
N LYS A 258 -10.70 -1.32 10.69
CA LYS A 258 -11.82 -0.87 11.53
C LYS A 258 -13.17 -1.01 10.81
N ASP A 259 -13.23 -0.60 9.54
CA ASP A 259 -14.43 -0.81 8.71
C ASP A 259 -14.76 -2.30 8.58
N LEU A 260 -13.76 -3.14 8.35
CA LEU A 260 -13.93 -4.60 8.22
C LEU A 260 -14.47 -5.26 9.49
N VAL A 261 -14.04 -4.80 10.67
CA VAL A 261 -14.44 -5.38 11.96
C VAL A 261 -15.85 -4.95 12.35
N ASN A 262 -16.28 -3.77 11.94
CA ASN A 262 -17.58 -3.20 12.29
C ASN A 262 -18.71 -3.61 11.31
N ASN A 263 -18.39 -4.26 10.20
CA ASN A 263 -19.32 -4.82 9.22
C ASN A 263 -19.29 -6.36 9.25
#